data_619fd58fc5b0858e9d37db39718e5bd0
#
_entry.id   619fd58fc5b0858e9d37db39718e5bd0
#
_cell.length_a   1.000
_cell.length_b   1.000
_cell.length_c   1.000
_cell.angle_alpha   90.00
_cell.angle_beta   90.00
_cell.angle_gamma   90.00
#
_symmetry.space_group_name_H-M   'P 1'
#
loop_
_entity.id
_entity.type
_entity.pdbx_description
1 polymer ?
#
loop_
_entity_poly.entity_id
_entity_poly.type
_entity_poly.pdbx_seq_one_letter_code
_entity_poly.pdbx_strand_id
1 'polypeptide(L)'
;MSNTLRALHRAKLQILTVGLVYLLSVFGGAVMVHKGSRPALTYRDKLVAKARGNDRASVAYARGKKVEAALWDFGQNLALGAVPQTITGLTVVLPYAIAAYRGWIGGIVSVDGQHRSRLRKWKGAAYYILTLLLQIIPYALAGGIGVKLGLSYFRADPAYEDSRKLMGYPIEALRDVARVYALVVPLFLIASLWEFLSAWN
;
A
#
# COMPACT_ATOMS: atom_id res chain seq x y z
N MET A 1 15.25 17.80 14.96
CA MET A 1 14.29 16.98 14.19
C MET A 1 15.05 16.25 13.10
N SER A 2 14.90 14.92 12.96
CA SER A 2 15.62 14.18 11.91
C SER A 2 15.17 14.62 10.50
N ASN A 3 16.05 14.45 9.49
CA ASN A 3 15.72 14.83 8.11
C ASN A 3 14.49 14.08 7.59
N THR A 4 14.30 12.81 8.02
CA THR A 4 13.14 12.00 7.68
C THR A 4 11.84 12.56 8.27
N LEU A 5 11.84 13.01 9.51
CA LEU A 5 10.66 13.65 10.12
C LEU A 5 10.29 14.97 9.42
N ARG A 6 11.28 15.73 8.95
CA ARG A 6 11.02 16.92 8.12
C ARG A 6 10.38 16.56 6.79
N ALA A 7 10.86 15.52 6.11
CA ALA A 7 10.28 15.02 4.87
C ALA A 7 8.82 14.57 5.06
N LEU A 8 8.54 13.81 6.13
CA LEU A 8 7.17 13.40 6.48
C LEU A 8 6.27 14.61 6.76
N HIS A 9 6.78 15.60 7.50
CA HIS A 9 6.02 16.82 7.80
C HIS A 9 5.67 17.60 6.53
N ARG A 10 6.60 17.73 5.58
CA ARG A 10 6.35 18.40 4.29
C ARG A 10 5.30 17.66 3.43
N ALA A 11 5.25 16.34 3.49
CA ALA A 11 4.32 15.51 2.71
C ALA A 11 3.08 15.06 3.49
N LYS A 12 2.88 15.52 4.73
CA LYS A 12 1.85 15.00 5.65
C LYS A 12 0.45 15.00 5.05
N LEU A 13 0.05 16.08 4.38
CA LEU A 13 -1.28 16.21 3.81
C LEU A 13 -1.51 15.17 2.69
N GLN A 14 -0.54 15.00 1.80
CA GLN A 14 -0.59 14.05 0.70
C GLN A 14 -0.60 12.61 1.22
N ILE A 15 0.21 12.31 2.23
CA ILE A 15 0.23 10.99 2.88
C ILE A 15 -1.14 10.70 3.52
N LEU A 16 -1.69 11.64 4.27
CA LEU A 16 -2.99 11.49 4.93
C LEU A 16 -4.13 11.33 3.92
N THR A 17 -4.15 12.12 2.86
CA THR A 17 -5.21 12.05 1.84
C THR A 17 -5.14 10.74 1.04
N VAL A 18 -3.95 10.27 0.64
CA VAL A 18 -3.78 8.97 -0.02
C VAL A 18 -4.19 7.83 0.93
N GLY A 19 -3.77 7.88 2.20
CA GLY A 19 -4.16 6.91 3.22
C GLY A 19 -5.67 6.90 3.48
N LEU A 20 -6.32 8.06 3.51
CA LEU A 20 -7.77 8.18 3.68
C LEU A 20 -8.52 7.56 2.51
N VAL A 21 -8.11 7.85 1.27
CA VAL A 21 -8.71 7.23 0.07
C VAL A 21 -8.57 5.71 0.12
N TYR A 22 -7.40 5.21 0.51
CA TYR A 22 -7.18 3.78 0.69
C TYR A 22 -8.16 3.18 1.71
N LEU A 23 -8.26 3.76 2.92
CA LEU A 23 -9.13 3.29 4.00
C LEU A 23 -10.61 3.32 3.63
N LEU A 24 -11.08 4.42 3.02
CA LEU A 24 -12.47 4.53 2.56
C LEU A 24 -12.80 3.47 1.51
N SER A 25 -11.85 3.18 0.62
CA SER A 25 -12.02 2.15 -0.40
C SER A 25 -12.01 0.73 0.18
N VAL A 26 -11.20 0.47 1.23
CA VAL A 26 -11.28 -0.79 2.01
C VAL A 26 -12.67 -0.96 2.60
N PHE A 27 -13.17 0.08 3.26
CA PHE A 27 -14.50 0.02 3.85
C PHE A 27 -15.57 -0.23 2.79
N GLY A 28 -15.52 0.49 1.65
CA GLY A 28 -16.43 0.29 0.52
C GLY A 28 -16.40 -1.15 -0.02
N GLY A 29 -15.20 -1.70 -0.24
CA GLY A 29 -15.03 -3.10 -0.69
C GLY A 29 -15.57 -4.12 0.31
N ALA A 30 -15.29 -3.92 1.61
CA ALA A 30 -15.81 -4.77 2.67
C ALA A 30 -17.34 -4.74 2.73
N VAL A 31 -17.95 -3.55 2.69
CA VAL A 31 -19.42 -3.40 2.67
C VAL A 31 -20.02 -4.13 1.47
N MET A 32 -19.44 -4.02 0.28
CA MET A 32 -19.92 -4.71 -0.92
C MET A 32 -20.01 -6.23 -0.73
N VAL A 33 -18.91 -6.86 -0.27
CA VAL A 33 -18.90 -8.33 -0.12
C VAL A 33 -19.75 -8.81 1.05
N HIS A 34 -19.85 -8.05 2.15
CA HIS A 34 -20.71 -8.40 3.28
C HIS A 34 -22.22 -8.22 2.98
N LYS A 35 -22.56 -7.34 2.03
CA LYS A 35 -23.93 -7.21 1.48
C LYS A 35 -24.22 -8.20 0.35
N GLY A 36 -23.31 -9.12 0.03
CA GLY A 36 -23.51 -10.15 -0.99
C GLY A 36 -23.46 -9.63 -2.43
N SER A 37 -22.74 -8.54 -2.71
CA SER A 37 -22.55 -8.01 -4.08
C SER A 37 -21.92 -9.06 -4.98
N ARG A 38 -22.68 -9.63 -5.91
CA ARG A 38 -22.20 -10.65 -6.86
C ARG A 38 -20.96 -10.20 -7.65
N PRO A 39 -20.89 -8.98 -8.23
CA PRO A 39 -19.71 -8.53 -8.94
C PRO A 39 -18.45 -8.51 -8.06
N ALA A 40 -18.55 -8.01 -6.82
CA ALA A 40 -17.43 -7.95 -5.89
C ALA A 40 -16.94 -9.34 -5.46
N LEU A 41 -17.88 -10.26 -5.16
CA LEU A 41 -17.57 -11.65 -4.81
C LEU A 41 -16.92 -12.40 -5.98
N THR A 42 -17.49 -12.30 -7.18
CA THR A 42 -16.92 -12.91 -8.39
C THR A 42 -15.51 -12.39 -8.70
N TYR A 43 -15.31 -11.07 -8.55
CA TYR A 43 -13.98 -10.48 -8.76
C TYR A 43 -12.96 -10.97 -7.72
N ARG A 44 -13.36 -11.01 -6.45
CA ARG A 44 -12.57 -11.56 -5.36
C ARG A 44 -12.14 -13.00 -5.65
N ASP A 45 -13.06 -13.86 -6.09
CA ASP A 45 -12.77 -15.26 -6.37
C ASP A 45 -11.80 -15.44 -7.54
N LYS A 46 -11.99 -14.67 -8.61
CA LYS A 46 -11.04 -14.61 -9.74
C LYS A 46 -9.66 -14.14 -9.32
N LEU A 47 -9.59 -13.11 -8.47
CA LEU A 47 -8.32 -12.58 -7.96
C LEU A 47 -7.56 -13.63 -7.15
N VAL A 48 -8.25 -14.30 -6.21
CA VAL A 48 -7.64 -15.33 -5.36
C VAL A 48 -7.24 -16.57 -6.17
N ALA A 49 -8.07 -16.99 -7.13
CA ALA A 49 -7.72 -18.10 -8.04
C ALA A 49 -6.47 -17.79 -8.86
N LYS A 50 -6.39 -16.57 -9.41
CA LYS A 50 -5.20 -16.11 -10.15
C LYS A 50 -3.95 -16.05 -9.28
N ALA A 51 -4.07 -15.55 -8.05
CA ALA A 51 -2.95 -15.47 -7.12
C ALA A 51 -2.40 -16.87 -6.78
N ARG A 52 -3.26 -17.84 -6.49
CA ARG A 52 -2.85 -19.22 -6.17
C ARG A 52 -2.01 -19.88 -7.27
N GLY A 53 -2.26 -19.58 -8.55
CA GLY A 53 -1.56 -20.20 -9.68
C GLY A 53 -0.31 -19.44 -10.13
N ASN A 54 -0.32 -18.11 -10.06
CA ASN A 54 0.67 -17.28 -10.76
C ASN A 54 1.50 -16.39 -9.83
N ASP A 55 1.05 -16.16 -8.60
CA ASP A 55 1.79 -15.32 -7.67
C ASP A 55 2.89 -16.12 -6.97
N ARG A 56 4.13 -15.65 -7.07
CA ARG A 56 5.31 -16.34 -6.52
C ARG A 56 5.26 -16.51 -5.01
N ALA A 57 4.74 -15.51 -4.29
CA ALA A 57 4.58 -15.58 -2.84
C ALA A 57 3.56 -16.67 -2.46
N SER A 58 2.41 -16.69 -3.12
CA SER A 58 1.36 -17.71 -2.90
C SER A 58 1.83 -19.12 -3.24
N VAL A 59 2.59 -19.28 -4.33
CA VAL A 59 3.18 -20.58 -4.73
C VAL A 59 4.24 -21.06 -3.72
N ALA A 60 5.12 -20.18 -3.26
CA ALA A 60 6.12 -20.51 -2.23
C ALA A 60 5.43 -20.90 -0.91
N TYR A 61 4.40 -20.15 -0.51
CA TYR A 61 3.61 -20.44 0.70
C TYR A 61 2.93 -21.81 0.63
N ALA A 62 2.30 -22.14 -0.49
CA ALA A 62 1.66 -23.45 -0.69
C ALA A 62 2.64 -24.63 -0.61
N ARG A 63 3.93 -24.38 -0.88
CA ARG A 63 5.03 -25.36 -0.72
C ARG A 63 5.62 -25.40 0.70
N GLY A 64 5.06 -24.68 1.65
CA GLY A 64 5.55 -24.57 3.02
C GLY A 64 6.76 -23.64 3.20
N LYS A 65 7.21 -22.95 2.16
CA LYS A 65 8.38 -22.06 2.16
C LYS A 65 8.00 -20.64 2.61
N LYS A 66 7.61 -20.48 3.86
CA LYS A 66 7.04 -19.25 4.41
C LYS A 66 7.96 -18.03 4.28
N VAL A 67 9.26 -18.19 4.56
CA VAL A 67 10.25 -17.08 4.45
C VAL A 67 10.42 -16.66 2.99
N GLU A 68 10.52 -17.64 2.07
CA GLU A 68 10.60 -17.36 0.63
C GLU A 68 9.33 -16.60 0.15
N ALA A 69 8.16 -17.02 0.64
CA ALA A 69 6.89 -16.33 0.35
C ALA A 69 6.90 -14.87 0.83
N ALA A 70 7.34 -14.62 2.07
CA ALA A 70 7.46 -13.28 2.62
C ALA A 70 8.42 -12.38 1.82
N LEU A 71 9.56 -12.93 1.37
CA LEU A 71 10.53 -12.18 0.57
C LEU A 71 10.00 -11.86 -0.83
N TRP A 72 9.27 -12.79 -1.47
CA TRP A 72 8.61 -12.52 -2.74
C TRP A 72 7.52 -11.45 -2.61
N ASP A 73 6.69 -11.54 -1.57
CA ASP A 73 5.65 -10.55 -1.29
C ASP A 73 6.27 -9.16 -1.04
N PHE A 74 7.29 -9.09 -0.18
CA PHE A 74 8.05 -7.86 0.05
C PHE A 74 8.57 -7.25 -1.26
N GLY A 75 9.25 -8.05 -2.09
CA GLY A 75 9.79 -7.59 -3.37
C GLY A 75 8.72 -7.08 -4.33
N GLN A 76 7.59 -7.77 -4.42
CA GLN A 76 6.47 -7.36 -5.27
C GLN A 76 5.78 -6.09 -4.74
N ASN A 77 5.52 -6.01 -3.44
CA ASN A 77 4.92 -4.82 -2.84
C ASN A 77 5.81 -3.59 -2.99
N LEU A 78 7.12 -3.75 -2.89
CA LEU A 78 8.06 -2.66 -3.09
C LEU A 78 8.21 -2.30 -4.58
N ALA A 79 8.64 -3.26 -5.42
CA ALA A 79 9.03 -2.99 -6.81
C ALA A 79 7.84 -2.81 -7.75
N LEU A 80 6.75 -3.58 -7.58
CA LEU A 80 5.56 -3.51 -8.43
C LEU A 80 4.40 -2.75 -7.77
N GLY A 81 4.58 -2.35 -6.54
CA GLY A 81 3.60 -1.60 -5.76
C GLY A 81 4.02 -0.18 -5.46
N ALA A 82 4.90 0.00 -4.49
CA ALA A 82 5.26 1.32 -3.95
C ALA A 82 6.03 2.17 -4.97
N VAL A 83 7.02 1.60 -5.66
CA VAL A 83 7.83 2.35 -6.64
C VAL A 83 6.97 2.89 -7.78
N PRO A 84 6.14 2.10 -8.48
CA PRO A 84 5.23 2.63 -9.49
C PRO A 84 4.25 3.66 -8.93
N GLN A 85 3.72 3.45 -7.72
CA GLN A 85 2.81 4.40 -7.09
C GLN A 85 3.49 5.76 -6.80
N THR A 86 4.77 5.75 -6.41
CA THR A 86 5.55 6.98 -6.23
C THR A 86 5.82 7.66 -7.57
N ILE A 87 6.22 6.90 -8.61
CA ILE A 87 6.48 7.43 -9.95
C ILE A 87 5.21 8.03 -10.54
N THR A 88 4.07 7.33 -10.43
CA THR A 88 2.78 7.87 -10.88
C THR A 88 2.34 9.12 -10.11
N GLY A 89 2.95 9.38 -8.94
CA GLY A 89 2.78 10.62 -8.19
C GLY A 89 3.15 11.87 -8.97
N LEU A 90 3.99 11.75 -10.00
CA LEU A 90 4.29 12.82 -10.95
C LEU A 90 3.03 13.35 -11.66
N THR A 91 1.98 12.56 -11.79
CA THR A 91 0.68 12.97 -12.32
C THR A 91 -0.23 13.60 -11.26
N VAL A 92 0.16 13.56 -9.98
CA VAL A 92 -0.62 13.98 -8.80
C VAL A 92 -1.88 13.12 -8.55
N VAL A 93 -2.61 12.73 -9.59
CA VAL A 93 -3.92 12.06 -9.49
C VAL A 93 -3.83 10.53 -9.40
N LEU A 94 -2.96 9.90 -10.19
CA LEU A 94 -2.88 8.44 -10.29
C LEU A 94 -2.63 7.70 -8.97
N PRO A 95 -1.83 8.20 -8.01
CA PRO A 95 -1.67 7.54 -6.72
C PRO A 95 -2.97 7.36 -5.95
N TYR A 96 -3.93 8.28 -6.09
CA TYR A 96 -5.25 8.16 -5.47
C TYR A 96 -6.08 7.05 -6.11
N ALA A 97 -6.05 6.93 -7.44
CA ALA A 97 -6.73 5.84 -8.15
C ALA A 97 -6.13 4.47 -7.79
N ILE A 98 -4.81 4.39 -7.70
CA ILE A 98 -4.10 3.17 -7.26
C ILE A 98 -4.45 2.84 -5.81
N ALA A 99 -4.46 3.82 -4.91
CA ALA A 99 -4.83 3.64 -3.50
C ALA A 99 -6.29 3.18 -3.37
N ALA A 100 -7.22 3.77 -4.15
CA ALA A 100 -8.61 3.37 -4.18
C ALA A 100 -8.78 1.92 -4.65
N TYR A 101 -8.13 1.54 -5.73
CA TYR A 101 -8.18 0.18 -6.26
C TYR A 101 -7.59 -0.85 -5.27
N ARG A 102 -6.40 -0.58 -4.72
CA ARG A 102 -5.76 -1.46 -3.72
C ARG A 102 -6.59 -1.55 -2.44
N GLY A 103 -7.13 -0.43 -1.97
CA GLY A 103 -8.02 -0.40 -0.83
C GLY A 103 -9.27 -1.23 -1.06
N TRP A 104 -9.90 -1.09 -2.23
CA TRP A 104 -11.06 -1.90 -2.59
C TRP A 104 -10.73 -3.40 -2.61
N ILE A 105 -9.59 -3.81 -3.18
CA ILE A 105 -9.10 -5.20 -3.12
C ILE A 105 -8.94 -5.64 -1.66
N GLY A 106 -8.27 -4.84 -0.83
CA GLY A 106 -8.13 -5.12 0.60
C GLY A 106 -9.48 -5.36 1.27
N GLY A 107 -10.51 -4.55 0.92
CA GLY A 107 -11.86 -4.69 1.42
C GLY A 107 -12.57 -5.97 0.98
N ILE A 108 -12.52 -6.31 -0.31
CA ILE A 108 -13.23 -7.49 -0.82
C ILE A 108 -12.64 -8.82 -0.34
N VAL A 109 -11.38 -8.86 0.08
CA VAL A 109 -10.77 -10.06 0.68
C VAL A 109 -11.08 -10.20 2.18
N SER A 110 -11.93 -9.35 2.75
CA SER A 110 -12.44 -9.49 4.13
C SER A 110 -13.35 -10.72 4.33
N VAL A 111 -13.69 -11.43 3.27
CA VAL A 111 -14.40 -12.72 3.31
C VAL A 111 -13.50 -13.86 2.84
N ASP A 112 -13.79 -15.09 3.33
CA ASP A 112 -13.06 -16.31 2.95
C ASP A 112 -13.57 -16.90 1.61
N GLY A 113 -13.02 -18.05 1.19
CA GLY A 113 -13.43 -18.74 -0.05
C GLY A 113 -14.87 -19.25 -0.08
N GLN A 114 -15.54 -19.26 1.05
CA GLN A 114 -16.95 -19.58 1.19
C GLN A 114 -17.80 -18.32 1.43
N HIS A 115 -17.23 -17.16 1.15
CA HIS A 115 -17.83 -15.83 1.34
C HIS A 115 -18.24 -15.51 2.79
N ARG A 116 -17.66 -16.22 3.78
CA ARG A 116 -17.91 -15.94 5.19
C ARG A 116 -16.97 -14.86 5.68
N SER A 117 -17.47 -13.95 6.51
CA SER A 117 -16.69 -12.87 7.08
C SER A 117 -15.50 -13.37 7.89
N ARG A 118 -14.28 -12.90 7.56
CA ARG A 118 -13.06 -13.11 8.36
C ARG A 118 -13.12 -12.35 9.69
N LEU A 119 -14.01 -11.35 9.79
CA LEU A 119 -14.19 -10.55 11.00
C LEU A 119 -15.03 -11.26 12.08
N ARG A 120 -15.62 -12.42 11.78
CA ARG A 120 -16.49 -13.15 12.72
C ARG A 120 -15.76 -13.67 13.96
N LYS A 121 -14.51 -14.13 13.80
CA LYS A 121 -13.67 -14.62 14.90
C LYS A 121 -12.61 -13.56 15.22
N TRP A 122 -12.43 -13.24 16.51
CA TRP A 122 -11.55 -12.15 16.92
C TRP A 122 -10.10 -12.31 16.42
N LYS A 123 -9.52 -13.54 16.46
CA LYS A 123 -8.17 -13.79 15.92
C LYS A 123 -8.07 -13.50 14.42
N GLY A 124 -9.05 -13.96 13.63
CA GLY A 124 -9.10 -13.68 12.19
C GLY A 124 -9.30 -12.19 11.89
N ALA A 125 -10.15 -11.51 12.69
CA ALA A 125 -10.35 -10.07 12.57
C ALA A 125 -9.07 -9.29 12.88
N ALA A 126 -8.42 -9.60 14.00
CA ALA A 126 -7.18 -8.95 14.40
C ALA A 126 -6.07 -9.19 13.39
N TYR A 127 -5.89 -10.42 12.92
CA TYR A 127 -4.92 -10.74 11.87
C TYR A 127 -5.19 -9.93 10.60
N TYR A 128 -6.43 -9.96 10.10
CA TYR A 128 -6.81 -9.22 8.88
C TYR A 128 -6.60 -7.72 9.02
N ILE A 129 -7.07 -7.12 10.12
CA ILE A 129 -6.96 -5.68 10.36
C ILE A 129 -5.49 -5.27 10.49
N LEU A 130 -4.69 -6.02 11.24
CA LEU A 130 -3.28 -5.69 11.44
C LEU A 130 -2.48 -5.84 10.12
N THR A 131 -2.71 -6.92 9.36
CA THR A 131 -2.10 -7.09 8.02
C THR A 131 -2.45 -5.91 7.12
N LEU A 132 -3.72 -5.51 7.11
CA LEU A 132 -4.19 -4.39 6.32
C LEU A 132 -3.51 -3.07 6.72
N LEU A 133 -3.44 -2.77 8.02
CA LEU A 133 -2.79 -1.55 8.53
C LEU A 133 -1.29 -1.52 8.21
N LEU A 134 -0.59 -2.65 8.39
CA LEU A 134 0.83 -2.77 8.06
C LEU A 134 1.11 -2.54 6.58
N GLN A 135 0.17 -2.86 5.69
CA GLN A 135 0.30 -2.59 4.25
C GLN A 135 -0.14 -1.18 3.85
N ILE A 136 -1.21 -0.64 4.45
CA ILE A 136 -1.70 0.71 4.12
C ILE A 136 -0.64 1.77 4.43
N ILE A 137 0.04 1.68 5.56
CA ILE A 137 1.00 2.70 5.99
C ILE A 137 2.11 2.92 4.96
N PRO A 138 2.89 1.89 4.52
CA PRO A 138 3.94 2.10 3.53
C PRO A 138 3.39 2.52 2.15
N TYR A 139 2.21 2.06 1.75
CA TYR A 139 1.57 2.53 0.51
C TYR A 139 1.13 4.00 0.59
N ALA A 140 0.59 4.43 1.72
CA ALA A 140 0.24 5.85 1.93
C ALA A 140 1.49 6.75 1.91
N LEU A 141 2.58 6.29 2.53
CA LEU A 141 3.87 6.98 2.50
C LEU A 141 4.41 7.10 1.08
N ALA A 142 4.47 5.98 0.34
CA ALA A 142 4.98 5.94 -1.03
C ALA A 142 4.13 6.79 -2.00
N GLY A 143 2.80 6.65 -1.95
CA GLY A 143 1.89 7.43 -2.76
C GLY A 143 1.90 8.90 -2.41
N GLY A 144 1.86 9.23 -1.12
CA GLY A 144 1.84 10.60 -0.62
C GLY A 144 3.12 11.38 -0.95
N ILE A 145 4.31 10.76 -0.78
CA ILE A 145 5.56 11.41 -1.16
C ILE A 145 5.69 11.58 -2.68
N GLY A 146 5.13 10.64 -3.47
CA GLY A 146 5.04 10.76 -4.91
C GLY A 146 4.17 11.93 -5.34
N VAL A 147 2.97 12.09 -4.73
CA VAL A 147 2.09 13.25 -4.96
C VAL A 147 2.79 14.55 -4.59
N LYS A 148 3.50 14.59 -3.44
CA LYS A 148 4.27 15.77 -3.02
C LYS A 148 5.34 16.13 -4.04
N LEU A 149 6.07 15.13 -4.56
CA LEU A 149 7.06 15.33 -5.61
C LEU A 149 6.41 15.91 -6.89
N GLY A 150 5.29 15.33 -7.35
CA GLY A 150 4.57 15.83 -8.52
C GLY A 150 4.11 17.27 -8.33
N LEU A 151 3.51 17.60 -7.20
CA LEU A 151 3.08 18.97 -6.89
C LEU A 151 4.25 19.97 -6.88
N SER A 152 5.43 19.55 -6.43
CA SER A 152 6.62 20.42 -6.40
C SER A 152 7.15 20.80 -7.79
N TYR A 153 6.75 20.05 -8.82
CA TYR A 153 7.05 20.40 -10.22
C TYR A 153 6.11 21.49 -10.74
N PHE A 154 4.80 21.31 -10.51
CA PHE A 154 3.77 22.19 -11.07
C PHE A 154 3.56 23.48 -10.27
N ARG A 155 3.90 23.47 -8.98
CA ARG A 155 3.61 24.58 -8.09
C ARG A 155 4.87 24.93 -7.28
N ALA A 156 5.19 26.21 -7.22
CA ALA A 156 6.20 26.70 -6.28
C ALA A 156 5.81 26.32 -4.85
N ASP A 157 6.69 25.61 -4.18
CA ASP A 157 6.50 25.18 -2.80
C ASP A 157 7.52 25.87 -1.92
N PRO A 158 7.09 26.71 -0.97
CA PRO A 158 8.01 27.41 -0.08
C PRO A 158 8.97 26.49 0.68
N ALA A 159 8.55 25.22 0.89
CA ALA A 159 9.41 24.23 1.53
C ALA A 159 10.65 23.84 0.68
N TYR A 160 10.69 24.20 -0.59
CA TYR A 160 11.76 23.87 -1.55
C TYR A 160 12.27 25.10 -2.31
N GLU A 161 11.95 26.32 -1.88
CA GLU A 161 12.24 27.56 -2.62
C GLU A 161 13.73 27.73 -2.92
N ASP A 162 14.61 27.46 -1.93
CA ASP A 162 16.06 27.57 -2.07
C ASP A 162 16.72 26.34 -2.69
N SER A 163 15.94 25.33 -3.12
CA SER A 163 16.48 24.08 -3.64
C SER A 163 16.88 24.21 -5.11
N ARG A 164 18.12 23.79 -5.45
CA ARG A 164 18.51 23.58 -6.85
C ARG A 164 17.54 22.59 -7.50
N LYS A 165 17.30 22.78 -8.81
CA LYS A 165 16.42 21.90 -9.59
C LYS A 165 17.21 20.92 -10.44
N LEU A 166 16.72 19.68 -10.51
CA LEU A 166 17.17 18.64 -11.42
C LEU A 166 15.99 18.24 -12.30
N MET A 167 16.06 18.42 -13.61
CA MET A 167 14.97 18.16 -14.55
C MET A 167 13.63 18.82 -14.15
N GLY A 168 13.70 20.03 -13.57
CA GLY A 168 12.53 20.76 -13.10
C GLY A 168 12.08 20.43 -11.67
N TYR A 169 12.56 19.34 -11.07
CA TYR A 169 12.23 18.95 -9.70
C TYR A 169 13.24 19.53 -8.71
N PRO A 170 12.80 20.04 -7.56
CA PRO A 170 13.68 20.42 -6.46
C PRO A 170 14.51 19.22 -5.99
N ILE A 171 15.83 19.33 -5.91
CA ILE A 171 16.69 18.23 -5.43
C ILE A 171 16.29 17.80 -4.01
N GLU A 172 15.88 18.74 -3.18
CA GLU A 172 15.44 18.43 -1.81
C GLU A 172 14.14 17.61 -1.80
N ALA A 173 13.22 17.81 -2.76
CA ALA A 173 12.04 16.96 -2.91
C ALA A 173 12.41 15.51 -3.32
N LEU A 174 13.41 15.35 -4.20
CA LEU A 174 13.94 14.01 -4.53
C LEU A 174 14.62 13.35 -3.33
N ARG A 175 15.37 14.12 -2.52
CA ARG A 175 15.95 13.61 -1.27
C ARG A 175 14.88 13.20 -0.26
N ASP A 176 13.76 13.91 -0.21
CA ASP A 176 12.64 13.56 0.65
C ASP A 176 12.00 12.23 0.25
N VAL A 177 11.92 11.92 -1.05
CA VAL A 177 11.52 10.57 -1.50
C VAL A 177 12.46 9.52 -0.91
N ALA A 178 13.77 9.68 -1.06
CA ALA A 178 14.74 8.72 -0.52
C ALA A 178 14.62 8.56 1.02
N ARG A 179 14.42 9.67 1.75
CA ARG A 179 14.25 9.67 3.22
C ARG A 179 12.98 8.94 3.65
N VAL A 180 11.88 9.09 2.91
CA VAL A 180 10.62 8.39 3.20
C VAL A 180 10.75 6.91 2.87
N TYR A 181 11.49 6.55 1.80
CA TYR A 181 11.75 5.14 1.47
C TYR A 181 12.60 4.43 2.53
N ALA A 182 13.41 5.14 3.30
CA ALA A 182 14.07 4.55 4.47
C ALA A 182 13.08 4.01 5.54
N LEU A 183 11.80 4.44 5.49
CA LEU A 183 10.71 3.89 6.29
C LEU A 183 9.84 2.92 5.50
N VAL A 184 9.56 3.20 4.23
CA VAL A 184 8.71 2.37 3.37
C VAL A 184 9.28 0.95 3.24
N VAL A 185 10.58 0.83 3.02
CA VAL A 185 11.26 -0.47 2.83
C VAL A 185 11.11 -1.37 4.07
N PRO A 186 11.53 -0.96 5.28
CA PRO A 186 11.39 -1.81 6.46
C PRO A 186 9.93 -2.06 6.84
N LEU A 187 9.02 -1.13 6.61
CA LEU A 187 7.59 -1.34 6.89
C LEU A 187 6.99 -2.42 5.99
N PHE A 188 7.32 -2.46 4.69
CA PHE A 188 6.89 -3.56 3.83
C PHE A 188 7.54 -4.89 4.23
N LEU A 189 8.80 -4.90 4.63
CA LEU A 189 9.43 -6.12 5.11
C LEU A 189 8.71 -6.65 6.35
N ILE A 190 8.40 -5.79 7.32
CA ILE A 190 7.63 -6.15 8.51
C ILE A 190 6.24 -6.65 8.13
N ALA A 191 5.54 -5.98 7.21
CA ALA A 191 4.21 -6.38 6.75
C ALA A 191 4.23 -7.78 6.13
N SER A 192 5.18 -8.05 5.24
CA SER A 192 5.31 -9.35 4.57
C SER A 192 5.73 -10.47 5.54
N LEU A 193 6.65 -10.20 6.46
CA LEU A 193 7.02 -11.16 7.50
C LEU A 193 5.82 -11.46 8.41
N TRP A 194 5.05 -10.45 8.81
CA TRP A 194 3.83 -10.63 9.58
C TRP A 194 2.82 -11.50 8.82
N GLU A 195 2.56 -11.20 7.56
CA GLU A 195 1.56 -11.89 6.76
C GLU A 195 1.86 -13.39 6.62
N PHE A 196 3.11 -13.77 6.36
CA PHE A 196 3.47 -15.14 6.06
C PHE A 196 4.01 -15.95 7.26
N LEU A 197 4.54 -15.30 8.30
CA LEU A 197 5.15 -15.98 9.45
C LEU A 197 4.29 -15.92 10.72
N SER A 198 3.22 -15.12 10.73
CA SER A 198 2.33 -15.04 11.88
C SER A 198 1.71 -16.40 12.22
N ALA A 199 1.70 -16.74 13.51
CA ALA A 199 0.98 -17.90 14.02
C ALA A 199 -0.58 -17.76 13.94
N TRP A 200 -1.06 -16.59 13.53
CA TRP A 200 -2.48 -16.28 13.40
C TRP A 200 -3.00 -16.48 11.97
N ASN A 201 -2.10 -16.78 11.02
CA ASN A 201 -2.41 -17.08 9.63
C ASN A 201 -2.96 -18.51 9.47
#